data_5e026b1949073b2bc2bc6e0316ee8ea6
#
_entry.id   5e026b1949073b2bc2bc6e0316ee8ea6
#
_cell.length_a   1.000
_cell.length_b   1.000
_cell.length_c   1.000
_cell.angle_alpha   90.00
_cell.angle_beta   90.00
_cell.angle_gamma   90.00
#
_symmetry.space_group_name_H-M   'P 1'
#
loop_
_entity.id
_entity.type
_entity.pdbx_description
1 polymer ?
#
loop_
_entity_poly.entity_id
_entity_poly.type
_entity_poly.pdbx_seq_one_letter_code
_entity_poly.pdbx_strand_id
1 'polypeptide(L)' 'MDSSSKLTTEELFALEMLLSSDTISCEEEEQEFWNTIVRKLRKNHDS' A
#
# COMPACT_ATOMS: atom_id res chain seq x y z
N MET A 1 9.77 3.25 18.04
CA MET A 1 9.83 2.54 16.84
C MET A 1 8.49 2.09 16.34
N ASP A 2 8.07 2.66 15.32
CA ASP A 2 6.75 2.40 14.78
C ASP A 2 6.80 1.55 13.56
N SER A 3 6.64 0.27 13.71
CA SER A 3 6.58 -0.58 12.54
C SER A 3 5.25 -0.49 11.83
N SER A 4 4.27 0.15 12.46
CA SER A 4 2.97 0.25 11.80
C SER A 4 2.98 1.23 10.63
N SER A 5 3.95 2.13 10.59
CA SER A 5 4.04 3.06 9.48
C SER A 5 4.95 2.54 8.38
N LYS A 6 5.52 1.38 8.55
CA LYS A 6 6.38 0.81 7.53
C LYS A 6 5.61 -0.18 6.68
N LEU A 7 5.89 -0.18 5.39
CA LEU A 7 5.23 -1.11 4.49
C LEU A 7 5.86 -2.49 4.63
N THR A 8 5.04 -3.50 4.60
CA THR A 8 5.54 -4.88 4.64
C THR A 8 6.02 -5.27 3.26
N THR A 9 6.69 -6.43 3.20
CA THR A 9 7.17 -6.92 1.92
C THR A 9 6.01 -7.13 0.95
N GLU A 10 4.90 -7.63 1.44
CA GLU A 10 3.74 -7.85 0.59
C GLU A 10 3.21 -6.53 0.05
N GLU A 11 3.19 -5.52 0.88
CA GLU A 11 2.70 -4.22 0.45
C GLU A 11 3.63 -3.60 -0.58
N LEU A 12 4.91 -3.74 -0.38
CA LEU A 12 5.87 -3.23 -1.35
C LEU A 12 5.74 -3.96 -2.68
N PHE A 13 5.53 -5.27 -2.60
CA PHE A 13 5.35 -6.07 -3.80
C PHE A 13 4.13 -5.60 -4.56
N ALA A 14 3.04 -5.36 -3.85
CA ALA A 14 1.81 -4.92 -4.49
C ALA A 14 2.01 -3.57 -5.17
N LEU A 15 2.74 -2.68 -4.53
CA LEU A 15 3.00 -1.38 -5.11
C LEU A 15 3.83 -1.51 -6.39
N GLU A 16 4.81 -2.38 -6.39
CA GLU A 16 5.61 -2.58 -7.58
C GLU A 16 4.77 -3.12 -8.71
N MET A 17 3.87 -4.05 -8.41
CA MET A 17 3.01 -4.58 -9.43
C MET A 17 2.06 -3.53 -9.98
N LEU A 18 1.60 -2.65 -9.12
CA LEU A 18 0.73 -1.57 -9.56
C LEU A 18 1.46 -0.66 -10.52
N LEU A 19 2.70 -0.36 -10.26
CA LEU A 19 3.48 0.51 -11.12
C LEU A 19 3.79 -0.16 -12.46
N SER A 20 3.94 -1.48 -12.45
CA SER A 20 4.27 -2.20 -13.67
C SER A 20 3.03 -2.52 -14.50
N SER A 21 1.87 -2.57 -13.87
CA SER A 21 0.68 -3.01 -14.55
C SER A 21 -0.24 -1.85 -14.83
N ASP A 22 -0.75 -1.76 -16.04
CA ASP A 22 -1.67 -0.69 -16.40
C ASP A 22 -3.09 -0.99 -15.98
N THR A 23 -3.41 -2.27 -15.86
CA THR A 23 -4.77 -2.65 -15.52
C THR A 23 -4.79 -3.33 -14.18
N ILE A 24 -5.37 -2.70 -13.21
CA ILE A 24 -5.55 -3.30 -11.91
C ILE A 24 -7.00 -3.21 -11.54
N SER A 25 -7.63 -4.33 -11.30
CA SER A 25 -9.02 -4.32 -10.86
C SER A 25 -9.04 -4.37 -9.36
N CYS A 26 -9.53 -3.33 -8.75
CA CYS A 26 -9.64 -3.24 -7.30
C CYS A 26 -10.95 -3.83 -6.86
N GLU A 27 -10.89 -4.93 -6.16
CA GLU A 27 -12.07 -5.52 -5.59
C GLU A 27 -12.25 -5.03 -4.17
N GLU A 28 -13.42 -5.28 -3.61
CA GLU A 28 -13.73 -4.79 -2.28
C GLU A 28 -12.69 -5.26 -1.27
N GLU A 29 -12.25 -6.49 -1.40
CA GLU A 29 -11.27 -7.02 -0.47
C GLU A 29 -9.95 -6.29 -0.59
N GLU A 30 -9.58 -5.96 -1.79
CA GLU A 30 -8.31 -5.29 -2.01
C GLU A 30 -8.39 -3.82 -1.63
N GLN A 31 -9.58 -3.29 -1.58
CA GLN A 31 -9.73 -1.91 -1.19
C GLN A 31 -9.19 -1.65 0.20
N GLU A 32 -9.49 -2.55 1.13
CA GLU A 32 -8.98 -2.38 2.49
C GLU A 32 -7.46 -2.46 2.51
N PHE A 33 -6.93 -3.38 1.74
CA PHE A 33 -5.48 -3.53 1.66
C PHE A 33 -4.82 -2.24 1.17
N TRP A 34 -5.36 -1.66 0.12
CA TRP A 34 -4.83 -0.43 -0.44
C TRP A 34 -5.02 0.75 0.49
N ASN A 35 -6.14 0.77 1.21
CA ASN A 35 -6.38 1.83 2.18
C ASN A 35 -5.33 1.81 3.27
N THR A 36 -4.94 0.63 3.70
CA THR A 36 -3.90 0.50 4.71
C THR A 36 -2.57 1.05 4.18
N ILE A 37 -2.25 0.73 2.95
CA ILE A 37 -1.02 1.21 2.36
C ILE A 37 -1.03 2.73 2.25
N VAL A 38 -2.14 3.29 1.81
CA VAL A 38 -2.26 4.73 1.68
C VAL A 38 -2.07 5.41 3.03
N ARG A 39 -2.64 4.84 4.07
CA ARG A 39 -2.50 5.41 5.40
C ARG A 39 -1.04 5.44 5.82
N LYS A 40 -0.33 4.35 5.57
CA LYS A 40 1.06 4.29 5.94
C LYS A 40 1.90 5.29 5.17
N LEU A 41 1.61 5.44 3.89
CA LEU A 41 2.32 6.41 3.07
C LEU A 41 2.07 7.83 3.55
N ARG A 42 0.84 8.12 3.94
CA ARG A 42 0.52 9.45 4.43
C ARG A 42 1.25 9.75 5.73
N LYS A 43 1.30 8.77 6.60
CA LYS A 43 2.00 8.96 7.86
C LYS A 43 3.47 9.25 7.63
N ASN A 44 4.08 8.53 6.71
CA ASN A 44 5.47 8.75 6.41
C ASN A 44 5.69 10.14 5.84
N HIS A 45 4.76 10.62 5.06
CA HIS A 45 4.91 11.91 4.41
C HIS A 45 4.70 13.06 5.38
N ASP A 46 3.95 12.81 6.41
CA ASP A 46 3.57 13.86 7.34
C ASP A 46 4.54 13.97 8.52
N SER A 47 5.59 13.29 8.52
CA SER A 47 6.51 13.27 9.68
C SER A 47 7.12 14.64 10.02
#